data_1e83667954f9f793b6dcbcc05e8b6538
#
_entry.id   1e83667954f9f793b6dcbcc05e8b6538
#
_cell.length_a   1.000
_cell.length_b   1.000
_cell.length_c   1.000
_cell.angle_alpha   90.00
_cell.angle_beta   90.00
_cell.angle_gamma   90.00
#
_symmetry.space_group_name_H-M   'P 1'
#
loop_
_entity.id
_entity.type
_entity.pdbx_description
1 polymer ?
#
loop_
_entity_poly.entity_id
_entity_poly.type
_entity_poly.pdbx_seq_one_letter_code
_entity_poly.pdbx_strand_id
1 'polypeptide(L)'
;RSLTLEHGKYYAIIGQTGSGKSTLIQHLNALLKPTTGSVNINGLEVTNKTKDKHLRHIRKEVGIVFQFPESQLFEDSVEKEIEFGPKNFNMNLKNVKDKAFQLLLELGFSRNVMSSSPFQMSGGQMRKIAIVSILAMDPQVIILDEPTAGLDPNSKHQVMSLIKKIQIEENKTIILVSHDMDDVARYSDEVVVMNKGTIVEKSNPRNLFNQKTQLLKWHIELPKVVKLQKDIEKKYNMLFPKLAMNEEEFVKLYKEWHHEE
;
A
#
# COMPACT_ATOMS: atom_id res chain seq x y z
N ARG A 1 -13.60 13.89 -12.45
CA ARG A 1 -12.43 14.63 -11.90
C ARG A 1 -11.17 13.86 -12.28
N SER A 2 -10.10 14.57 -12.61
CA SER A 2 -8.79 13.99 -12.86
C SER A 2 -8.07 13.73 -11.54
N LEU A 3 -7.26 12.66 -11.48
CA LEU A 3 -6.35 12.35 -10.38
C LEU A 3 -4.93 12.39 -10.91
N THR A 4 -4.06 13.12 -10.23
CA THR A 4 -2.61 13.12 -10.48
C THR A 4 -1.91 12.59 -9.24
N LEU A 5 -1.05 11.58 -9.44
CA LEU A 5 -0.18 11.01 -8.42
C LEU A 5 1.27 11.31 -8.80
N GLU A 6 2.02 11.87 -7.87
CA GLU A 6 3.42 12.24 -8.07
C GLU A 6 4.32 11.05 -7.77
N HIS A 7 5.44 10.97 -8.46
CA HIS A 7 6.43 9.92 -8.25
C HIS A 7 7.06 10.01 -6.85
N GLY A 8 7.41 8.87 -6.28
CA GLY A 8 8.12 8.76 -5.00
C GLY A 8 7.26 8.98 -3.75
N LYS A 9 5.95 9.24 -3.88
CA LYS A 9 5.05 9.42 -2.75
C LYS A 9 4.35 8.13 -2.35
N TYR A 10 3.93 8.07 -1.09
CA TYR A 10 3.08 7.01 -0.54
C TYR A 10 1.64 7.51 -0.47
N TYR A 11 0.79 6.97 -1.33
CA TYR A 11 -0.65 7.28 -1.37
C TYR A 11 -1.45 6.22 -0.64
N ALA A 12 -2.49 6.64 0.08
CA ALA A 12 -3.56 5.75 0.52
C ALA A 12 -4.84 6.07 -0.27
N ILE A 13 -5.52 5.05 -0.78
CA ILE A 13 -6.84 5.15 -1.39
C ILE A 13 -7.84 4.53 -0.44
N ILE A 14 -8.76 5.35 0.07
CA ILE A 14 -9.76 4.93 1.06
C ILE A 14 -11.18 5.23 0.58
N GLY A 15 -12.15 4.63 1.24
CA GLY A 15 -13.58 4.80 0.93
C GLY A 15 -14.35 3.52 1.19
N GLN A 16 -15.66 3.60 1.23
CA GLN A 16 -16.54 2.45 1.48
C GLN A 16 -16.36 1.33 0.45
N THR A 17 -16.77 0.12 0.82
CA THR A 17 -16.90 -0.99 -0.15
C THR A 17 -17.82 -0.56 -1.29
N GLY A 18 -17.41 -0.88 -2.52
CA GLY A 18 -18.15 -0.46 -3.72
C GLY A 18 -17.91 1.00 -4.15
N SER A 19 -17.04 1.76 -3.50
CA SER A 19 -16.73 3.14 -3.92
C SER A 19 -15.88 3.25 -5.19
N GLY A 20 -15.40 2.12 -5.75
CA GLY A 20 -14.63 2.07 -7.00
C GLY A 20 -13.11 1.98 -6.83
N LYS A 21 -12.58 1.77 -5.61
CA LYS A 21 -11.14 1.67 -5.34
C LYS A 21 -10.45 0.60 -6.20
N SER A 22 -10.97 -0.64 -6.18
CA SER A 22 -10.39 -1.75 -6.95
C SER A 22 -10.46 -1.51 -8.45
N THR A 23 -11.52 -0.87 -8.95
CA THR A 23 -11.61 -0.45 -10.35
C THR A 23 -10.55 0.58 -10.70
N LEU A 24 -10.32 1.57 -9.83
CA LEU A 24 -9.30 2.60 -10.04
C LEU A 24 -7.90 1.97 -10.12
N ILE A 25 -7.51 1.11 -9.16
CA ILE A 25 -6.17 0.50 -9.17
C ILE A 25 -5.95 -0.43 -10.38
N GLN A 26 -7.00 -1.10 -10.87
CA GLN A 26 -6.92 -1.92 -12.09
C GLN A 26 -6.71 -1.07 -13.36
N HIS A 27 -7.18 0.16 -13.38
CA HIS A 27 -6.84 1.12 -14.46
C HIS A 27 -5.38 1.58 -14.36
N LEU A 28 -4.85 1.79 -13.15
CA LEU A 28 -3.46 2.21 -12.94
C LEU A 28 -2.43 1.15 -13.35
N ASN A 29 -2.79 -0.13 -13.31
CA ASN A 29 -1.96 -1.24 -13.80
C ASN A 29 -2.31 -1.65 -15.24
N ALA A 30 -3.23 -0.95 -15.90
CA ALA A 30 -3.76 -1.28 -17.22
C ALA A 30 -4.36 -2.71 -17.35
N LEU A 31 -4.90 -3.27 -16.27
CA LEU A 31 -5.76 -4.46 -16.32
C LEU A 31 -7.12 -4.11 -16.90
N LEU A 32 -7.62 -2.91 -16.60
CA LEU A 32 -8.80 -2.34 -17.23
C LEU A 32 -8.40 -1.15 -18.10
N LYS A 33 -9.02 -1.05 -19.27
CA LYS A 33 -8.92 0.13 -20.13
C LYS A 33 -10.08 1.09 -19.81
N PRO A 34 -9.86 2.42 -19.81
CA PRO A 34 -10.95 3.37 -19.60
C PRO A 34 -11.93 3.32 -20.77
N THR A 35 -13.23 3.36 -20.49
CA THR A 35 -14.27 3.43 -21.51
C THR A 35 -14.21 4.78 -22.24
N THR A 36 -13.94 5.85 -21.50
CA THR A 36 -13.74 7.22 -21.98
C THR A 36 -12.60 7.88 -21.21
N GLY A 37 -11.95 8.87 -21.83
CA GLY A 37 -10.76 9.50 -21.24
C GLY A 37 -9.50 8.66 -21.39
N SER A 38 -8.51 8.94 -20.56
CA SER A 38 -7.21 8.23 -20.58
C SER A 38 -6.60 8.11 -19.19
N VAL A 39 -5.69 7.15 -19.07
CA VAL A 39 -4.80 7.00 -17.90
C VAL A 39 -3.36 7.15 -18.40
N ASN A 40 -2.62 8.10 -17.86
CA ASN A 40 -1.21 8.28 -18.16
C ASN A 40 -0.37 7.68 -17.04
N ILE A 41 0.54 6.79 -17.39
CA ILE A 41 1.43 6.09 -16.46
C ILE A 41 2.85 6.27 -16.96
N ASN A 42 3.65 7.09 -16.28
CA ASN A 42 5.04 7.38 -16.65
C ASN A 42 5.20 7.80 -18.13
N GLY A 43 4.30 8.64 -18.63
CA GLY A 43 4.29 9.12 -20.02
C GLY A 43 3.64 8.16 -21.03
N LEU A 44 3.19 6.99 -20.62
CA LEU A 44 2.47 6.04 -21.46
C LEU A 44 0.96 6.23 -21.30
N GLU A 45 0.30 6.64 -22.35
CA GLU A 45 -1.15 6.85 -22.35
C GLU A 45 -1.92 5.58 -22.68
N VAL A 46 -2.88 5.25 -21.82
CA VAL A 46 -3.82 4.14 -22.01
C VAL A 46 -5.21 4.70 -22.27
N THR A 47 -5.78 4.31 -23.38
CA THR A 47 -7.16 4.60 -23.80
C THR A 47 -7.90 3.31 -24.12
N ASN A 48 -9.18 3.39 -24.42
CA ASN A 48 -9.96 2.24 -24.90
C ASN A 48 -9.40 1.60 -26.19
N LYS A 49 -8.62 2.36 -26.99
CA LYS A 49 -8.01 1.91 -28.25
C LYS A 49 -6.59 1.35 -28.10
N THR A 50 -5.99 1.44 -26.93
CA THR A 50 -4.61 0.99 -26.68
C THR A 50 -4.52 -0.53 -26.88
N LYS A 51 -3.59 -0.98 -27.72
CA LYS A 51 -3.37 -2.43 -28.02
C LYS A 51 -2.64 -3.10 -26.85
N ASP A 52 -3.00 -4.34 -26.57
CA ASP A 52 -2.48 -5.11 -25.41
C ASP A 52 -0.94 -5.26 -25.41
N LYS A 53 -0.32 -5.31 -26.60
CA LYS A 53 1.14 -5.35 -26.70
C LYS A 53 1.85 -4.15 -26.04
N HIS A 54 1.21 -2.99 -26.01
CA HIS A 54 1.75 -1.79 -25.38
C HIS A 54 1.55 -1.78 -23.86
N LEU A 55 0.59 -2.56 -23.35
CA LEU A 55 0.30 -2.64 -21.91
C LEU A 55 1.34 -3.48 -21.15
N ARG A 56 2.11 -4.33 -21.84
CA ARG A 56 3.14 -5.17 -21.21
C ARG A 56 4.18 -4.34 -20.47
N HIS A 57 4.61 -3.24 -21.06
CA HIS A 57 5.57 -2.33 -20.42
C HIS A 57 4.98 -1.70 -19.16
N ILE A 58 3.74 -1.22 -19.22
CA ILE A 58 3.04 -0.65 -18.07
C ILE A 58 2.92 -1.67 -16.93
N ARG A 59 2.53 -2.92 -17.23
CA ARG A 59 2.40 -3.99 -16.23
C ARG A 59 3.72 -4.40 -15.59
N LYS A 60 4.84 -4.15 -16.25
CA LYS A 60 6.18 -4.30 -15.67
C LYS A 60 6.51 -3.16 -14.71
N GLU A 61 6.18 -1.92 -15.08
CA GLU A 61 6.44 -0.72 -14.29
C GLU A 61 5.50 -0.57 -13.08
N VAL A 62 4.29 -1.14 -13.14
CA VAL A 62 3.27 -1.05 -12.10
C VAL A 62 2.96 -2.45 -11.57
N GLY A 63 3.60 -2.81 -10.47
CA GLY A 63 3.31 -4.05 -9.74
C GLY A 63 2.02 -3.91 -8.93
N ILE A 64 1.20 -4.95 -8.91
CA ILE A 64 -0.02 -4.98 -8.10
C ILE A 64 -0.07 -6.24 -7.25
N VAL A 65 -0.28 -6.05 -5.96
CA VAL A 65 -0.58 -7.10 -4.98
C VAL A 65 -2.07 -7.03 -4.69
N PHE A 66 -2.82 -8.02 -5.11
CA PHE A 66 -4.26 -8.12 -4.85
C PHE A 66 -4.56 -8.58 -3.43
N GLN A 67 -5.79 -8.42 -3.02
CA GLN A 67 -6.30 -8.95 -1.76
C GLN A 67 -6.15 -10.48 -1.72
N PHE A 68 -5.66 -11.04 -0.60
CA PHE A 68 -5.34 -12.46 -0.43
C PHE A 68 -4.35 -12.99 -1.48
N PRO A 69 -3.17 -12.37 -1.63
CA PRO A 69 -2.23 -12.70 -2.70
C PRO A 69 -1.66 -14.11 -2.56
N GLU A 70 -1.69 -14.70 -1.35
CA GLU A 70 -1.29 -16.09 -1.08
C GLU A 70 -2.15 -17.13 -1.84
N SER A 71 -3.38 -16.79 -2.19
CA SER A 71 -4.24 -17.66 -2.99
C SER A 71 -3.80 -17.78 -4.45
N GLN A 72 -2.89 -16.93 -4.89
CA GLN A 72 -2.34 -16.91 -6.23
C GLN A 72 -1.03 -17.72 -6.35
N LEU A 73 -0.49 -18.24 -5.25
CA LEU A 73 0.69 -19.10 -5.26
C LEU A 73 0.32 -20.49 -5.81
N PHE A 74 1.12 -21.00 -6.73
CA PHE A 74 0.85 -22.28 -7.39
C PHE A 74 2.11 -23.13 -7.65
N GLU A 75 3.31 -22.59 -7.51
CA GLU A 75 4.56 -23.29 -7.73
C GLU A 75 4.97 -24.14 -6.51
N ASP A 76 5.72 -25.19 -6.74
CA ASP A 76 6.15 -26.16 -5.72
C ASP A 76 7.30 -25.65 -4.83
N SER A 77 7.98 -24.57 -5.24
CA SER A 77 9.03 -23.92 -4.45
C SER A 77 8.94 -22.41 -4.54
N VAL A 78 9.41 -21.74 -3.47
CA VAL A 78 9.48 -20.26 -3.41
C VAL A 78 10.32 -19.71 -4.57
N GLU A 79 11.43 -20.35 -4.90
CA GLU A 79 12.29 -19.93 -6.04
C GLU A 79 11.52 -19.89 -7.35
N LYS A 80 10.78 -20.95 -7.67
CA LYS A 80 9.99 -21.03 -8.91
C LYS A 80 8.87 -20.01 -8.94
N GLU A 81 8.20 -19.79 -7.79
CA GLU A 81 7.16 -18.78 -7.63
C GLU A 81 7.71 -17.38 -7.95
N ILE A 82 8.88 -17.04 -7.40
CA ILE A 82 9.55 -15.75 -7.66
C ILE A 82 9.99 -15.62 -9.12
N GLU A 83 10.39 -16.70 -9.79
CA GLU A 83 10.82 -16.70 -11.19
C GLU A 83 9.66 -16.56 -12.19
N PHE A 84 8.43 -16.91 -11.81
CA PHE A 84 7.30 -17.00 -12.74
C PHE A 84 7.01 -15.64 -13.42
N GLY A 85 6.79 -14.58 -12.65
CA GLY A 85 6.54 -13.24 -13.18
C GLY A 85 7.68 -12.73 -14.07
N PRO A 86 8.92 -12.70 -13.56
CA PRO A 86 10.10 -12.25 -14.30
C PRO A 86 10.34 -12.95 -15.64
N LYS A 87 10.11 -14.26 -15.71
CA LYS A 87 10.21 -15.02 -16.98
C LYS A 87 9.29 -14.44 -18.07
N ASN A 88 8.08 -14.07 -17.71
CA ASN A 88 7.13 -13.46 -18.63
C ASN A 88 7.58 -12.10 -19.17
N PHE A 89 8.44 -11.39 -18.46
CA PHE A 89 8.97 -10.07 -18.85
C PHE A 89 10.41 -10.11 -19.36
N ASN A 90 11.00 -11.30 -19.55
CA ASN A 90 12.39 -11.51 -19.96
C ASN A 90 13.39 -10.74 -19.06
N MET A 91 13.15 -10.77 -17.74
CA MET A 91 14.01 -10.13 -16.74
C MET A 91 15.22 -11.01 -16.41
N ASN A 92 16.26 -10.39 -15.83
CA ASN A 92 17.40 -11.13 -15.30
C ASN A 92 16.99 -11.87 -14.01
N LEU A 93 16.79 -13.19 -14.12
CA LEU A 93 16.31 -14.01 -13.00
C LEU A 93 17.26 -14.02 -11.81
N LYS A 94 18.58 -13.91 -12.04
CA LYS A 94 19.56 -13.86 -10.94
C LYS A 94 19.31 -12.62 -10.07
N ASN A 95 19.23 -11.45 -10.69
CA ASN A 95 19.00 -10.19 -9.96
C ASN A 95 17.68 -10.22 -9.18
N VAL A 96 16.62 -10.74 -9.79
CA VAL A 96 15.31 -10.86 -9.13
C VAL A 96 15.37 -11.82 -7.95
N LYS A 97 16.01 -12.97 -8.09
CA LYS A 97 16.17 -13.92 -6.99
C LYS A 97 17.02 -13.36 -5.84
N ASP A 98 18.10 -12.68 -6.17
CA ASP A 98 18.97 -12.05 -5.18
C ASP A 98 18.19 -11.00 -4.38
N LYS A 99 17.41 -10.12 -5.06
CA LYS A 99 16.54 -9.14 -4.40
C LYS A 99 15.47 -9.81 -3.56
N ALA A 100 14.76 -10.81 -4.10
CA ALA A 100 13.74 -11.55 -3.36
C ALA A 100 14.28 -12.20 -2.10
N PHE A 101 15.46 -12.82 -2.20
CA PHE A 101 16.11 -13.47 -1.07
C PHE A 101 16.42 -12.46 0.05
N GLN A 102 16.95 -11.28 -0.28
CA GLN A 102 17.19 -10.23 0.72
C GLN A 102 15.91 -9.76 1.39
N LEU A 103 14.85 -9.51 0.62
CA LEU A 103 13.54 -9.10 1.15
C LEU A 103 12.93 -10.17 2.07
N LEU A 104 13.06 -11.45 1.70
CA LEU A 104 12.58 -12.56 2.54
C LEU A 104 13.35 -12.65 3.86
N LEU A 105 14.68 -12.47 3.83
CA LEU A 105 15.49 -12.42 5.07
C LEU A 105 15.05 -11.26 5.98
N GLU A 106 14.79 -10.07 5.42
CA GLU A 106 14.27 -8.93 6.20
C GLU A 106 12.90 -9.22 6.82
N LEU A 107 12.07 -10.03 6.16
CA LEU A 107 10.76 -10.47 6.68
C LEU A 107 10.86 -11.67 7.64
N GLY A 108 12.08 -12.07 8.03
CA GLY A 108 12.31 -13.08 9.04
C GLY A 108 12.34 -14.54 8.54
N PHE A 109 12.45 -14.76 7.23
CA PHE A 109 12.61 -16.12 6.70
C PHE A 109 14.04 -16.64 6.89
N SER A 110 14.17 -17.97 6.91
CA SER A 110 15.45 -18.65 6.99
C SER A 110 16.19 -18.66 5.64
N ARG A 111 17.50 -18.94 5.67
CA ARG A 111 18.35 -18.93 4.46
C ARG A 111 17.96 -20.00 3.43
N ASN A 112 17.26 -21.06 3.84
CA ASN A 112 16.81 -22.12 2.94
C ASN A 112 15.41 -21.91 2.36
N VAL A 113 14.81 -20.73 2.58
CA VAL A 113 13.44 -20.43 2.16
C VAL A 113 13.20 -20.64 0.66
N MET A 114 14.18 -20.34 -0.19
CA MET A 114 14.04 -20.43 -1.64
C MET A 114 13.74 -21.85 -2.14
N SER A 115 14.30 -22.88 -1.46
CA SER A 115 14.06 -24.28 -1.80
C SER A 115 12.83 -24.88 -1.11
N SER A 116 12.18 -24.14 -0.23
CA SER A 116 11.01 -24.62 0.52
C SER A 116 9.74 -24.51 -0.32
N SER A 117 8.75 -25.37 -0.04
CA SER A 117 7.42 -25.27 -0.63
C SER A 117 6.58 -24.21 0.08
N PRO A 118 5.97 -23.25 -0.66
CA PRO A 118 5.03 -22.30 -0.07
C PRO A 118 3.87 -22.97 0.67
N PHE A 119 3.40 -24.13 0.17
CA PHE A 119 2.24 -24.85 0.72
C PHE A 119 2.51 -25.53 2.08
N GLN A 120 3.77 -25.58 2.53
CA GLN A 120 4.15 -26.07 3.85
C GLN A 120 4.28 -24.93 4.88
N MET A 121 3.92 -23.69 4.49
CA MET A 121 4.06 -22.49 5.30
C MET A 121 2.72 -22.01 5.87
N SER A 122 2.77 -21.16 6.87
CA SER A 122 1.57 -20.48 7.37
C SER A 122 1.00 -19.52 6.32
N GLY A 123 -0.29 -19.19 6.42
CA GLY A 123 -0.92 -18.21 5.52
C GLY A 123 -0.22 -16.86 5.52
N GLY A 124 0.26 -16.40 6.68
CA GLY A 124 1.03 -15.15 6.78
C GLY A 124 2.40 -15.24 6.09
N GLN A 125 3.07 -16.38 6.15
CA GLN A 125 4.32 -16.61 5.42
C GLN A 125 4.07 -16.67 3.91
N MET A 126 3.05 -17.40 3.47
CA MET A 126 2.65 -17.44 2.06
C MET A 126 2.34 -16.03 1.53
N ARG A 127 1.62 -15.20 2.28
CA ARG A 127 1.33 -13.81 1.93
C ARG A 127 2.60 -12.97 1.76
N LYS A 128 3.55 -13.08 2.68
CA LYS A 128 4.86 -12.40 2.58
C LYS A 128 5.60 -12.81 1.29
N ILE A 129 5.59 -14.11 0.94
CA ILE A 129 6.19 -14.60 -0.31
C ILE A 129 5.51 -13.98 -1.53
N ALA A 130 4.18 -13.98 -1.57
CA ALA A 130 3.43 -13.39 -2.69
C ALA A 130 3.68 -11.89 -2.84
N ILE A 131 3.82 -11.14 -1.74
CA ILE A 131 4.20 -9.72 -1.78
C ILE A 131 5.63 -9.57 -2.32
N VAL A 132 6.58 -10.37 -1.81
CA VAL A 132 7.99 -10.31 -2.24
C VAL A 132 8.16 -10.67 -3.70
N SER A 133 7.38 -11.60 -4.27
CA SER A 133 7.44 -11.95 -5.69
C SER A 133 7.16 -10.75 -6.60
N ILE A 134 6.29 -9.83 -6.16
CA ILE A 134 6.02 -8.58 -6.90
C ILE A 134 7.11 -7.54 -6.63
N LEU A 135 7.52 -7.34 -5.36
CA LEU A 135 8.55 -6.35 -5.00
C LEU A 135 9.90 -6.64 -5.65
N ALA A 136 10.27 -7.93 -5.79
CA ALA A 136 11.52 -8.37 -6.38
C ALA A 136 11.62 -8.06 -7.89
N MET A 137 10.49 -7.88 -8.57
CA MET A 137 10.47 -7.43 -9.97
C MET A 137 10.85 -5.95 -10.13
N ASP A 138 11.04 -5.24 -9.04
CA ASP A 138 11.50 -3.85 -8.99
C ASP A 138 10.60 -2.84 -9.75
N PRO A 139 9.28 -2.91 -9.63
CA PRO A 139 8.40 -1.96 -10.29
C PRO A 139 8.61 -0.53 -9.76
N GLN A 140 8.31 0.48 -10.59
CA GLN A 140 8.39 1.89 -10.16
C GLN A 140 7.18 2.31 -9.32
N VAL A 141 6.03 1.70 -9.59
CA VAL A 141 4.79 1.90 -8.84
C VAL A 141 4.36 0.57 -8.24
N ILE A 142 4.09 0.56 -6.95
CA ILE A 142 3.66 -0.63 -6.20
C ILE A 142 2.25 -0.37 -5.67
N ILE A 143 1.28 -1.11 -6.18
CA ILE A 143 -0.11 -1.07 -5.73
C ILE A 143 -0.35 -2.24 -4.78
N LEU A 144 -0.95 -1.96 -3.64
CA LEU A 144 -1.21 -2.93 -2.57
C LEU A 144 -2.69 -2.83 -2.19
N ASP A 145 -3.46 -3.87 -2.51
CA ASP A 145 -4.89 -3.94 -2.16
C ASP A 145 -5.05 -4.80 -0.90
N GLU A 146 -5.25 -4.15 0.26
CA GLU A 146 -5.38 -4.79 1.58
C GLU A 146 -4.26 -5.81 1.90
N PRO A 147 -2.97 -5.43 1.77
CA PRO A 147 -1.86 -6.40 1.79
C PRO A 147 -1.69 -7.11 3.13
N THR A 148 -2.19 -6.53 4.21
CA THR A 148 -1.98 -7.01 5.57
C THR A 148 -3.25 -7.54 6.24
N ALA A 149 -4.36 -7.64 5.50
CA ALA A 149 -5.61 -8.16 6.02
C ALA A 149 -5.43 -9.59 6.59
N GLY A 150 -5.78 -9.82 7.86
CA GLY A 150 -5.64 -11.12 8.51
C GLY A 150 -4.24 -11.52 8.96
N LEU A 151 -3.24 -10.66 8.81
CA LEU A 151 -1.93 -10.85 9.43
C LEU A 151 -1.97 -10.51 10.93
N ASP A 152 -1.14 -11.21 11.72
CA ASP A 152 -0.86 -10.81 13.08
C ASP A 152 -0.16 -9.44 13.13
N PRO A 153 -0.23 -8.70 14.27
CA PRO A 153 0.31 -7.35 14.36
C PRO A 153 1.80 -7.24 14.03
N ASN A 154 2.61 -8.22 14.39
CA ASN A 154 4.05 -8.22 14.12
C ASN A 154 4.34 -8.41 12.63
N SER A 155 3.72 -9.41 12.00
CA SER A 155 3.83 -9.64 10.55
C SER A 155 3.33 -8.45 9.74
N LYS A 156 2.22 -7.83 10.15
CA LYS A 156 1.71 -6.59 9.57
C LYS A 156 2.74 -5.46 9.63
N HIS A 157 3.31 -5.21 10.82
CA HIS A 157 4.33 -4.19 11.01
C HIS A 157 5.57 -4.43 10.15
N GLN A 158 6.06 -5.67 10.07
CA GLN A 158 7.21 -6.04 9.23
C GLN A 158 6.96 -5.73 7.75
N VAL A 159 5.81 -6.14 7.22
CA VAL A 159 5.45 -5.88 5.81
C VAL A 159 5.33 -4.39 5.52
N MET A 160 4.59 -3.64 6.35
CA MET A 160 4.37 -2.21 6.13
C MET A 160 5.66 -1.40 6.27
N SER A 161 6.52 -1.76 7.23
CA SER A 161 7.83 -1.11 7.42
C SER A 161 8.76 -1.37 6.24
N LEU A 162 8.77 -2.60 5.70
CA LEU A 162 9.54 -2.95 4.49
C LEU A 162 9.07 -2.12 3.28
N ILE A 163 7.75 -2.00 3.08
CA ILE A 163 7.19 -1.21 1.99
C ILE A 163 7.56 0.28 2.13
N LYS A 164 7.49 0.82 3.35
CA LYS A 164 7.89 2.22 3.62
C LYS A 164 9.38 2.44 3.38
N LYS A 165 10.22 1.49 3.79
CA LYS A 165 11.66 1.51 3.51
C LYS A 165 11.93 1.55 2.00
N ILE A 166 11.31 0.67 1.21
CA ILE A 166 11.43 0.63 -0.25
C ILE A 166 11.00 1.97 -0.88
N GLN A 167 9.89 2.55 -0.42
CA GLN A 167 9.44 3.86 -0.90
C GLN A 167 10.52 4.93 -0.70
N ILE A 168 11.12 4.99 0.50
CA ILE A 168 12.08 6.04 0.84
C ILE A 168 13.45 5.80 0.18
N GLU A 169 14.00 4.58 0.30
CA GLU A 169 15.36 4.27 -0.14
C GLU A 169 15.47 4.11 -1.67
N GLU A 170 14.44 3.56 -2.30
CA GLU A 170 14.41 3.31 -3.75
C GLU A 170 13.55 4.34 -4.51
N ASN A 171 13.02 5.35 -3.82
CA ASN A 171 12.14 6.39 -4.40
C ASN A 171 10.97 5.82 -5.20
N LYS A 172 10.34 4.74 -4.71
CA LYS A 172 9.18 4.11 -5.35
C LYS A 172 7.89 4.84 -5.00
N THR A 173 6.92 4.80 -5.91
CA THR A 173 5.56 5.25 -5.62
C THR A 173 4.75 4.10 -5.06
N ILE A 174 4.15 4.30 -3.88
CA ILE A 174 3.28 3.31 -3.25
C ILE A 174 1.83 3.77 -3.33
N ILE A 175 0.94 2.85 -3.67
CA ILE A 175 -0.50 3.07 -3.64
C ILE A 175 -1.13 1.98 -2.79
N LEU A 176 -1.48 2.33 -1.57
CA LEU A 176 -2.12 1.44 -0.60
C LEU A 176 -3.64 1.62 -0.65
N VAL A 177 -4.38 0.56 -0.91
CA VAL A 177 -5.81 0.50 -0.62
C VAL A 177 -5.97 -0.15 0.75
N SER A 178 -6.60 0.53 1.69
CA SER A 178 -6.78 0.01 3.05
C SER A 178 -8.05 0.55 3.71
N HIS A 179 -8.62 -0.27 4.61
CA HIS A 179 -9.64 0.11 5.57
C HIS A 179 -9.07 0.40 6.96
N ASP A 180 -7.76 0.18 7.16
CA ASP A 180 -7.08 0.46 8.41
C ASP A 180 -6.58 1.89 8.44
N MET A 181 -7.27 2.75 9.18
CA MET A 181 -6.94 4.18 9.27
C MET A 181 -5.66 4.44 10.08
N ASP A 182 -5.23 3.50 10.93
CA ASP A 182 -3.94 3.59 11.63
C ASP A 182 -2.79 3.46 10.63
N ASP A 183 -2.86 2.52 9.68
CA ASP A 183 -1.89 2.38 8.60
C ASP A 183 -1.90 3.60 7.66
N VAL A 184 -3.08 4.08 7.30
CA VAL A 184 -3.25 5.27 6.45
C VAL A 184 -2.59 6.48 7.11
N ALA A 185 -2.83 6.72 8.40
CA ALA A 185 -2.25 7.84 9.12
C ALA A 185 -0.72 7.73 9.25
N ARG A 186 -0.22 6.52 9.55
CA ARG A 186 1.20 6.26 9.82
C ARG A 186 2.09 6.33 8.59
N TYR A 187 1.64 5.76 7.46
CA TYR A 187 2.51 5.50 6.32
C TYR A 187 2.30 6.43 5.12
N SER A 188 1.10 6.98 4.91
CA SER A 188 0.82 7.75 3.70
C SER A 188 1.27 9.20 3.78
N ASP A 189 1.76 9.71 2.65
CA ASP A 189 2.04 11.13 2.45
C ASP A 189 0.78 11.89 2.04
N GLU A 190 -0.06 11.24 1.21
CA GLU A 190 -1.35 11.77 0.75
C GLU A 190 -2.44 10.68 0.76
N VAL A 191 -3.67 11.10 0.99
CA VAL A 191 -4.85 10.24 1.02
C VAL A 191 -5.83 10.68 -0.05
N VAL A 192 -6.29 9.73 -0.85
CA VAL A 192 -7.35 9.89 -1.85
C VAL A 192 -8.61 9.24 -1.34
N VAL A 193 -9.66 10.01 -1.14
CA VAL A 193 -10.96 9.51 -0.69
C VAL A 193 -11.88 9.30 -1.88
N MET A 194 -12.36 8.06 -2.02
CA MET A 194 -13.33 7.69 -3.03
C MET A 194 -14.72 7.49 -2.44
N ASN A 195 -15.73 8.06 -3.08
CA ASN A 195 -17.13 7.87 -2.74
C ASN A 195 -17.97 7.75 -4.01
N LYS A 196 -18.76 6.67 -4.12
CA LYS A 196 -19.68 6.41 -5.25
C LYS A 196 -19.04 6.61 -6.63
N GLY A 197 -17.86 6.02 -6.84
CA GLY A 197 -17.12 6.08 -8.11
C GLY A 197 -16.42 7.41 -8.40
N THR A 198 -16.40 8.34 -7.46
CA THR A 198 -15.75 9.65 -7.65
C THR A 198 -14.72 9.91 -6.56
N ILE A 199 -13.66 10.67 -6.91
CA ILE A 199 -12.71 11.19 -5.94
C ILE A 199 -13.32 12.43 -5.30
N VAL A 200 -13.55 12.39 -4.00
CA VAL A 200 -14.18 13.48 -3.24
C VAL A 200 -13.17 14.35 -2.50
N GLU A 201 -12.01 13.79 -2.15
CA GLU A 201 -10.94 14.49 -1.43
C GLU A 201 -9.57 13.94 -1.83
N LYS A 202 -8.55 14.80 -1.83
CA LYS A 202 -7.13 14.45 -1.87
C LYS A 202 -6.38 15.41 -0.95
N SER A 203 -5.82 14.90 0.12
CA SER A 203 -5.12 15.71 1.13
C SER A 203 -4.12 14.87 1.93
N ASN A 204 -3.26 15.50 2.73
CA ASN A 204 -2.43 14.75 3.66
C ASN A 204 -3.27 14.17 4.82
N PRO A 205 -2.81 13.09 5.49
CA PRO A 205 -3.57 12.43 6.54
C PRO A 205 -4.01 13.38 7.67
N ARG A 206 -3.15 14.28 8.11
CA ARG A 206 -3.42 15.22 9.22
C ARG A 206 -4.57 16.15 8.89
N ASN A 207 -4.59 16.71 7.68
CA ASN A 207 -5.66 17.57 7.22
C ASN A 207 -6.97 16.80 7.05
N LEU A 208 -6.90 15.57 6.50
CA LEU A 208 -8.06 14.72 6.34
C LEU A 208 -8.72 14.40 7.68
N PHE A 209 -7.96 13.86 8.64
CA PHE A 209 -8.50 13.42 9.93
C PHE A 209 -8.91 14.57 10.85
N ASN A 210 -8.59 15.82 10.51
CA ASN A 210 -9.13 16.99 11.16
C ASN A 210 -10.55 17.38 10.69
N GLN A 211 -11.03 16.83 9.56
CA GLN A 211 -12.31 17.17 8.94
C GLN A 211 -13.48 16.30 9.45
N LYS A 212 -13.80 16.37 10.76
CA LYS A 212 -14.79 15.50 11.41
C LYS A 212 -16.11 15.36 10.64
N THR A 213 -16.70 16.46 10.16
CA THR A 213 -17.99 16.46 9.46
C THR A 213 -17.91 15.71 8.11
N GLN A 214 -16.81 15.87 7.39
CA GLN A 214 -16.63 15.20 6.08
C GLN A 214 -16.38 13.70 6.27
N LEU A 215 -15.57 13.32 7.27
CA LEU A 215 -15.32 11.91 7.59
C LEU A 215 -16.62 11.16 7.89
N LEU A 216 -17.53 11.77 8.67
CA LEU A 216 -18.85 11.20 8.95
C LEU A 216 -19.67 10.99 7.66
N LYS A 217 -19.68 11.96 6.75
CA LYS A 217 -20.39 11.84 5.45
C LYS A 217 -19.84 10.73 4.56
N TRP A 218 -18.53 10.47 4.67
CA TRP A 218 -17.86 9.41 3.89
C TRP A 218 -17.78 8.08 4.64
N HIS A 219 -18.32 8.02 5.87
CA HIS A 219 -18.24 6.85 6.77
C HIS A 219 -16.79 6.37 6.97
N ILE A 220 -15.88 7.33 7.16
CA ILE A 220 -14.48 7.05 7.45
C ILE A 220 -14.26 7.22 8.96
N GLU A 221 -13.66 6.22 9.57
CA GLU A 221 -13.27 6.26 10.96
C GLU A 221 -12.01 7.07 11.18
N LEU A 222 -11.83 7.55 12.40
CA LEU A 222 -10.57 8.16 12.83
C LEU A 222 -9.55 7.08 13.21
N PRO A 223 -8.24 7.31 12.99
CA PRO A 223 -7.19 6.50 13.58
C PRO A 223 -7.34 6.43 15.11
N LYS A 224 -6.92 5.30 15.70
CA LYS A 224 -7.03 5.10 17.17
C LYS A 224 -6.28 6.16 17.96
N VAL A 225 -5.08 6.52 17.49
CA VAL A 225 -4.28 7.58 18.13
C VAL A 225 -4.99 8.94 18.10
N VAL A 226 -5.67 9.26 17.00
CA VAL A 226 -6.45 10.51 16.88
C VAL A 226 -7.68 10.47 17.78
N LYS A 227 -8.37 9.32 17.88
CA LYS A 227 -9.49 9.15 18.83
C LYS A 227 -9.01 9.37 20.27
N LEU A 228 -7.91 8.71 20.67
CA LEU A 228 -7.32 8.87 22.01
C LEU A 228 -6.92 10.31 22.30
N GLN A 229 -6.25 10.97 21.37
CA GLN A 229 -5.86 12.37 21.51
C GLN A 229 -7.08 13.26 21.76
N LYS A 230 -8.14 13.11 20.95
CA LYS A 230 -9.38 13.90 21.11
C LYS A 230 -10.11 13.62 22.43
N ASP A 231 -10.07 12.40 22.93
CA ASP A 231 -10.66 12.04 24.23
C ASP A 231 -9.88 12.71 25.37
N ILE A 232 -8.56 12.78 25.30
CA ILE A 232 -7.70 13.47 26.27
C ILE A 232 -7.94 14.96 26.20
N GLU A 233 -7.94 15.58 25.01
CA GLU A 233 -8.25 17.00 24.81
C GLU A 233 -9.60 17.39 25.47
N LYS A 234 -10.62 16.55 25.27
CA LYS A 234 -11.94 16.77 25.88
C LYS A 234 -11.92 16.61 27.40
N LYS A 235 -11.22 15.58 27.92
CA LYS A 235 -11.17 15.29 29.35
C LYS A 235 -10.47 16.38 30.14
N TYR A 236 -9.39 16.93 29.61
CA TYR A 236 -8.56 17.95 30.30
C TYR A 236 -8.84 19.38 29.84
N ASN A 237 -9.83 19.57 28.95
CA ASN A 237 -10.21 20.84 28.34
C ASN A 237 -9.00 21.60 27.75
N MET A 238 -8.19 20.88 26.97
CA MET A 238 -6.97 21.38 26.34
C MET A 238 -6.93 21.02 24.87
N LEU A 239 -6.00 21.60 24.11
CA LEU A 239 -5.74 21.24 22.73
C LEU A 239 -4.25 20.99 22.54
N PHE A 240 -3.89 19.90 21.90
CA PHE A 240 -2.53 19.69 21.42
C PHE A 240 -2.26 20.55 20.16
N PRO A 241 -1.02 20.93 19.91
CA PRO A 241 -0.67 21.85 18.82
C PRO A 241 -0.94 21.24 17.43
N LYS A 242 -0.99 19.91 17.33
CA LYS A 242 -1.30 19.18 16.09
C LYS A 242 -1.88 17.80 16.39
N LEU A 243 -2.55 17.17 15.39
CA LEU A 243 -2.97 15.77 15.48
C LEU A 243 -1.75 14.86 15.35
N ALA A 244 -1.64 13.86 16.21
CA ALA A 244 -0.67 12.78 16.07
C ALA A 244 -1.14 11.75 15.01
N MET A 245 -0.23 11.30 14.18
CA MET A 245 -0.53 10.30 13.14
C MET A 245 -0.08 8.88 13.52
N ASN A 246 0.66 8.75 14.61
CA ASN A 246 1.07 7.47 15.19
C ASN A 246 1.33 7.62 16.69
N GLU A 247 1.52 6.50 17.38
CA GLU A 247 1.67 6.45 18.83
C GLU A 247 2.93 7.18 19.30
N GLU A 248 4.04 7.07 18.56
CA GLU A 248 5.32 7.71 18.90
C GLU A 248 5.19 9.24 18.89
N GLU A 249 4.52 9.77 17.87
CA GLU A 249 4.24 11.20 17.77
C GLU A 249 3.32 11.67 18.91
N PHE A 250 2.30 10.87 19.26
CA PHE A 250 1.40 11.18 20.35
C PHE A 250 2.12 11.21 21.70
N VAL A 251 2.94 10.20 21.98
CA VAL A 251 3.73 10.14 23.23
C VAL A 251 4.64 11.36 23.36
N LYS A 252 5.25 11.80 22.25
CA LYS A 252 6.08 13.02 22.25
C LYS A 252 5.26 14.26 22.61
N LEU A 253 4.12 14.46 21.94
CA LEU A 253 3.23 15.59 22.22
C LEU A 253 2.71 15.60 23.67
N TYR A 254 2.37 14.41 24.18
CA TYR A 254 1.89 14.27 25.57
C TYR A 254 2.96 14.59 26.60
N LYS A 255 4.21 14.18 26.38
CA LYS A 255 5.34 14.49 27.26
C LYS A 255 5.67 15.98 27.24
N GLU A 256 5.69 16.61 26.07
CA GLU A 256 5.91 18.06 25.92
C GLU A 256 4.85 18.82 26.72
N TRP A 257 3.57 18.45 26.58
CA TRP A 257 2.49 19.09 27.35
C TRP A 257 2.61 18.89 28.86
N HIS A 258 2.95 17.68 29.32
CA HIS A 258 3.02 17.39 30.78
C HIS A 258 4.25 17.97 31.46
N HIS A 259 5.26 18.42 30.72
CA HIS A 259 6.43 19.12 31.24
C HIS A 259 6.24 20.64 31.32
N GLU A 260 5.16 21.18 30.73
CA GLU A 260 4.80 22.60 30.81
C GLU A 260 3.85 22.89 31.98
N GLU A 261 3.33 21.88 32.69
CA GLU A 261 2.63 21.97 33.96
C GLU A 261 3.58 21.74 35.15
#